data_2a38e01ed4f2e80fdb8c7965bb09928f
#
_entry.id   2a38e01ed4f2e80fdb8c7965bb09928f
#
_cell.length_a   1.000
_cell.length_b   1.000
_cell.length_c   1.000
_cell.angle_alpha   90.00
_cell.angle_beta   90.00
_cell.angle_gamma   90.00
#
_symmetry.space_group_name_H-M   'P 1'
#
loop_
_entity.id
_entity.type
_entity.pdbx_description
1 polymer ?
#
loop_
_entity_poly.entity_id
_entity_poly.type
_entity_poly.pdbx_seq_one_letter_code
_entity_poly.pdbx_strand_id
1 'polypeptide(L)'
;MGSKESINSKKIWLDLHMELTDNNYETIIKNNENPVFIDFYSPTCGPCQMLTKLIDTRLEKYGEEQGVQVVKCDISKNPKLASAFKIRSVPFTIAVLKDETLKYPEVGLKNETYYFELIDKLAGKGSFLSRLFT
;
A
#
# COMPACT_ATOMS: atom_id res chain seq x y z
N MET A 1 -12.09 11.76 -23.94
CA MET A 1 -10.87 11.03 -23.83
C MET A 1 -10.41 10.78 -22.43
N GLY A 2 -11.18 11.23 -21.44
CA GLY A 2 -10.86 10.97 -20.04
C GLY A 2 -10.76 9.49 -19.69
N SER A 3 -11.53 8.64 -20.38
CA SER A 3 -11.49 7.20 -20.13
C SER A 3 -10.16 6.57 -20.50
N LYS A 4 -9.49 7.08 -21.53
CA LYS A 4 -8.17 6.58 -21.92
C LYS A 4 -7.12 6.95 -20.91
N GLU A 5 -7.18 8.14 -20.36
CA GLU A 5 -6.24 8.59 -19.35
C GLU A 5 -6.40 7.78 -18.07
N SER A 6 -7.64 7.52 -17.65
CA SER A 6 -7.92 6.68 -16.50
C SER A 6 -7.35 5.27 -16.65
N ILE A 7 -7.55 4.66 -17.81
CA ILE A 7 -7.05 3.32 -18.09
C ILE A 7 -5.52 3.30 -18.07
N ASN A 8 -4.90 4.32 -18.66
CA ASN A 8 -3.45 4.43 -18.69
C ASN A 8 -2.87 4.60 -17.29
N SER A 9 -3.54 5.36 -16.43
CA SER A 9 -3.09 5.55 -15.05
C SER A 9 -3.10 4.22 -14.29
N LYS A 10 -4.16 3.45 -14.42
CA LYS A 10 -4.23 2.14 -13.77
C LYS A 10 -3.17 1.19 -14.28
N LYS A 11 -2.93 1.20 -15.58
CA LYS A 11 -1.89 0.36 -16.17
C LYS A 11 -0.52 0.74 -15.66
N ILE A 12 -0.25 2.03 -15.48
CA ILE A 12 1.02 2.51 -14.96
C ILE A 12 1.25 2.00 -13.54
N TRP A 13 0.23 1.98 -12.71
CA TRP A 13 0.36 1.44 -11.36
C TRP A 13 0.82 -0.01 -11.35
N LEU A 14 0.22 -0.84 -12.20
CA LEU A 14 0.57 -2.25 -12.27
C LEU A 14 1.97 -2.47 -12.83
N ASP A 15 2.32 -1.71 -13.86
CA ASP A 15 3.56 -1.93 -14.59
C ASP A 15 4.79 -1.36 -13.89
N LEU A 16 4.63 -0.28 -13.13
CA LEU A 16 5.76 0.46 -12.57
C LEU A 16 5.99 0.26 -11.08
N HIS A 17 5.17 -0.57 -10.42
CA HIS A 17 5.32 -0.82 -8.98
C HIS A 17 5.42 0.50 -8.22
N MET A 18 4.30 1.17 -8.10
CA MET A 18 4.18 2.53 -7.60
C MET A 18 4.98 2.82 -6.34
N GLU A 19 5.86 3.80 -6.43
CA GLU A 19 6.60 4.33 -5.28
C GLU A 19 5.95 5.61 -4.77
N LEU A 20 5.67 5.64 -3.48
CA LEU A 20 5.19 6.84 -2.81
C LEU A 20 6.39 7.69 -2.46
N THR A 21 6.34 8.98 -2.82
CA THR A 21 7.46 9.90 -2.57
C THR A 21 6.98 11.17 -1.90
N ASP A 22 7.94 11.94 -1.36
CA ASP A 22 7.65 13.25 -0.80
C ASP A 22 6.97 14.17 -1.82
N ASN A 23 7.23 13.94 -3.11
CA ASN A 23 6.69 14.77 -4.18
C ASN A 23 5.31 14.35 -4.67
N ASN A 24 4.95 13.08 -4.58
CA ASN A 24 3.66 12.60 -5.10
C ASN A 24 2.64 12.28 -4.02
N TYR A 25 2.95 12.53 -2.76
CA TYR A 25 2.09 12.20 -1.63
C TYR A 25 0.68 12.78 -1.78
N GLU A 26 0.60 14.05 -2.17
CA GLU A 26 -0.72 14.68 -2.29
C GLU A 26 -1.58 14.01 -3.35
N THR A 27 -0.98 13.67 -4.48
CA THR A 27 -1.73 13.02 -5.56
C THR A 27 -2.17 11.61 -5.16
N ILE A 28 -1.26 10.85 -4.56
CA ILE A 28 -1.55 9.44 -4.26
C ILE A 28 -2.42 9.27 -3.03
N ILE A 29 -2.17 10.06 -1.99
CA ILE A 29 -2.86 9.88 -0.70
C ILE A 29 -4.04 10.83 -0.56
N LYS A 30 -3.80 12.14 -0.65
CA LYS A 30 -4.85 13.13 -0.37
C LYS A 30 -5.98 13.12 -1.37
N ASN A 31 -5.65 12.91 -2.63
CA ASN A 31 -6.64 12.96 -3.70
C ASN A 31 -7.15 11.57 -4.10
N ASN A 32 -6.78 10.54 -3.36
CA ASN A 32 -7.19 9.18 -3.69
C ASN A 32 -8.56 8.88 -3.06
N GLU A 33 -9.45 8.36 -3.88
CA GLU A 33 -10.78 7.96 -3.41
C GLU A 33 -10.78 6.57 -2.78
N ASN A 34 -9.72 5.82 -2.98
CA ASN A 34 -9.60 4.46 -2.49
C ASN A 34 -8.63 4.39 -1.32
N PRO A 35 -8.74 3.37 -0.46
CA PRO A 35 -7.75 3.16 0.58
C PRO A 35 -6.38 2.92 -0.03
N VAL A 36 -5.34 3.36 0.67
CA VAL A 36 -3.95 3.16 0.25
C VAL A 36 -3.23 2.38 1.34
N PHE A 37 -2.60 1.28 0.95
CA PHE A 37 -1.74 0.50 1.82
C PHE A 37 -0.29 0.88 1.51
N ILE A 38 0.46 1.29 2.53
CA ILE A 38 1.83 1.79 2.36
C ILE A 38 2.82 0.85 3.04
N ASP A 39 3.85 0.44 2.31
CA ASP A 39 4.99 -0.30 2.83
C ASP A 39 6.20 0.63 2.89
N PHE A 40 6.59 1.04 4.09
CA PHE A 40 7.81 1.82 4.30
C PHE A 40 8.99 0.85 4.45
N TYR A 41 10.02 1.05 3.64
CA TYR A 41 11.15 0.13 3.59
C TYR A 41 12.47 0.87 3.47
N SER A 42 13.55 0.11 3.65
CA SER A 42 14.91 0.57 3.38
C SER A 42 15.55 -0.40 2.40
N PRO A 43 16.36 0.08 1.45
CA PRO A 43 17.01 -0.81 0.48
C PRO A 43 17.94 -1.84 1.10
N THR A 44 18.43 -1.60 2.33
CA THR A 44 19.37 -2.49 3.00
C THR A 44 18.71 -3.44 4.00
N CYS A 45 17.40 -3.46 4.05
CA CYS A 45 16.64 -4.24 5.02
C CYS A 45 16.21 -5.58 4.41
N GLY A 46 16.72 -6.68 4.95
CA GLY A 46 16.40 -8.03 4.44
C GLY A 46 14.91 -8.37 4.48
N PRO A 47 14.24 -8.24 5.64
CA PRO A 47 12.79 -8.50 5.70
C PRO A 47 11.98 -7.59 4.79
N CYS A 48 12.44 -6.35 4.56
CA CYS A 48 11.78 -5.44 3.64
C CYS A 48 11.79 -5.98 2.21
N GLN A 49 12.90 -6.62 1.82
CA GLN A 49 13.03 -7.18 0.47
C GLN A 49 12.03 -8.32 0.25
N MET A 50 11.77 -9.11 1.28
CA MET A 50 10.77 -10.18 1.19
C MET A 50 9.38 -9.60 0.98
N LEU A 51 9.03 -8.55 1.71
CA LEU A 51 7.73 -7.89 1.53
C LEU A 51 7.63 -7.21 0.17
N THR A 52 8.71 -6.56 -0.27
CA THR A 52 8.75 -5.95 -1.61
C THR A 52 8.46 -6.98 -2.69
N LYS A 53 9.06 -8.16 -2.56
CA LYS A 53 8.83 -9.23 -3.54
C LYS A 53 7.36 -9.66 -3.56
N LEU A 54 6.76 -9.81 -2.39
CA LEU A 54 5.34 -10.16 -2.30
C LEU A 54 4.47 -9.08 -2.95
N ILE A 55 4.77 -7.82 -2.65
CA ILE A 55 4.03 -6.69 -3.21
C ILE A 55 4.15 -6.69 -4.73
N ASP A 56 5.37 -6.75 -5.24
CA ASP A 56 5.64 -6.63 -6.68
C ASP A 56 5.08 -7.79 -7.48
N THR A 57 5.02 -8.99 -6.90
CA THR A 57 4.58 -10.17 -7.63
C THR A 57 3.10 -10.48 -7.48
N ARG A 58 2.49 -10.12 -6.35
CA ARG A 58 1.12 -10.56 -6.08
C ARG A 58 0.24 -9.55 -5.39
N LEU A 59 0.72 -8.91 -4.33
CA LEU A 59 -0.14 -8.10 -3.46
C LEU A 59 -0.62 -6.82 -4.14
N GLU A 60 0.24 -6.18 -4.91
CA GLU A 60 -0.10 -4.95 -5.63
C GLU A 60 -1.25 -5.20 -6.60
N LYS A 61 -1.16 -6.27 -7.35
CA LYS A 61 -2.22 -6.63 -8.29
C LYS A 61 -3.51 -7.00 -7.55
N TYR A 62 -3.39 -7.78 -6.49
CA TYR A 62 -4.55 -8.15 -5.70
C TYR A 62 -5.24 -6.91 -5.13
N GLY A 63 -4.45 -5.99 -4.60
CA GLY A 63 -4.98 -4.73 -4.07
C GLY A 63 -5.75 -3.96 -5.12
N GLU A 64 -5.17 -3.81 -6.30
CA GLU A 64 -5.86 -3.11 -7.37
C GLU A 64 -7.18 -3.78 -7.75
N GLU A 65 -7.20 -5.09 -7.83
CA GLU A 65 -8.43 -5.83 -8.11
C GLU A 65 -9.51 -5.61 -7.05
N GLN A 66 -9.10 -5.37 -5.82
CA GLN A 66 -10.02 -5.12 -4.70
C GLN A 66 -10.32 -3.65 -4.47
N GLY A 67 -9.73 -2.75 -5.23
CA GLY A 67 -9.94 -1.32 -5.04
C GLY A 67 -9.08 -0.70 -3.96
N VAL A 68 -7.94 -1.31 -3.66
CA VAL A 68 -6.97 -0.80 -2.68
C VAL A 68 -5.65 -0.56 -3.39
N GLN A 69 -5.14 0.66 -3.29
CA GLN A 69 -3.85 0.97 -3.89
C GLN A 69 -2.74 0.56 -2.95
N VAL A 70 -1.80 -0.25 -3.44
CA VAL A 70 -0.65 -0.71 -2.68
C VAL A 70 0.58 0.04 -3.18
N VAL A 71 1.26 0.75 -2.28
CA VAL A 71 2.44 1.55 -2.64
C VAL A 71 3.58 1.26 -1.68
N LYS A 72 4.80 1.55 -2.13
CA LYS A 72 6.01 1.41 -1.33
C LYS A 72 6.66 2.77 -1.15
N CYS A 73 7.35 2.98 -0.04
CA CYS A 73 8.05 4.23 0.23
C CYS A 73 9.43 3.93 0.81
N ASP A 74 10.45 4.34 0.09
CA ASP A 74 11.85 4.22 0.53
C ASP A 74 12.15 5.33 1.51
N ILE A 75 12.35 5.00 2.78
CA ILE A 75 12.56 6.01 3.82
C ILE A 75 13.88 6.75 3.67
N SER A 76 14.86 6.16 2.98
CA SER A 76 16.15 6.83 2.77
C SER A 76 16.07 7.95 1.74
N LYS A 77 15.07 7.90 0.87
CA LYS A 77 14.86 8.89 -0.18
C LYS A 77 13.71 9.85 0.10
N ASN A 78 12.92 9.58 1.13
CA ASN A 78 11.70 10.33 1.41
C ASN A 78 11.65 10.74 2.88
N PRO A 79 12.57 11.63 3.30
CA PRO A 79 12.68 12.00 4.71
C PRO A 79 11.45 12.72 5.26
N LYS A 80 10.71 13.44 4.44
CA LYS A 80 9.51 14.14 4.91
C LYS A 80 8.43 13.13 5.31
N LEU A 81 8.20 12.13 4.46
CA LEU A 81 7.22 11.09 4.77
C LEU A 81 7.67 10.23 5.95
N ALA A 82 8.95 9.85 5.99
CA ALA A 82 9.48 9.09 7.10
C ALA A 82 9.27 9.82 8.43
N SER A 83 9.50 11.13 8.44
CA SER A 83 9.30 11.96 9.63
C SER A 83 7.81 12.10 9.97
N ALA A 84 6.97 12.35 8.97
CA ALA A 84 5.54 12.55 9.18
C ALA A 84 4.88 11.31 9.78
N PHE A 85 5.26 10.13 9.32
CA PHE A 85 4.75 8.87 9.85
C PHE A 85 5.55 8.36 11.05
N LYS A 86 6.58 9.08 11.47
CA LYS A 86 7.41 8.72 12.64
C LYS A 86 8.00 7.32 12.52
N ILE A 87 8.52 7.00 11.34
CA ILE A 87 9.06 5.68 11.07
C ILE A 87 10.38 5.49 11.83
N ARG A 88 10.43 4.45 12.67
CA ARG A 88 11.61 4.10 13.46
C ARG A 88 12.18 2.73 13.12
N SER A 89 11.36 1.87 12.57
CA SER A 89 11.76 0.51 12.21
C SER A 89 11.11 0.14 10.90
N VAL A 90 11.78 -0.68 10.10
CA VAL A 90 11.25 -1.15 8.82
C VAL A 90 11.35 -2.68 8.75
N PRO A 91 10.46 -3.36 8.00
CA PRO A 91 9.35 -2.76 7.28
C PRO A 91 8.29 -2.23 8.26
N PHE A 92 7.67 -1.13 7.88
CA PHE A 92 6.53 -0.59 8.61
C PHE A 92 5.40 -0.41 7.62
N THR A 93 4.24 -0.99 7.90
CA THR A 93 3.09 -0.86 7.02
C THR A 93 1.95 -0.15 7.73
N ILE A 94 1.17 0.59 6.96
CA ILE A 94 0.01 1.31 7.49
C ILE A 94 -0.96 1.57 6.34
N ALA A 95 -2.23 1.68 6.66
CA ALA A 95 -3.24 2.03 5.67
C ALA A 95 -3.72 3.47 5.89
N VAL A 96 -4.00 4.15 4.81
CA VAL A 96 -4.59 5.50 4.82
C VAL A 96 -5.92 5.40 4.12
N LEU A 97 -6.99 5.75 4.82
CA LEU A 97 -8.32 5.71 4.27
C LEU A 97 -8.62 6.98 3.47
N LYS A 98 -9.75 6.98 2.78
CA LYS A 98 -10.17 8.09 1.93
C LYS A 98 -10.16 9.45 2.64
N ASP A 99 -10.49 9.46 3.93
CA ASP A 99 -10.53 10.68 4.73
C ASP A 99 -9.19 10.96 5.42
N GLU A 100 -8.12 10.31 4.98
CA GLU A 100 -6.78 10.38 5.56
C GLU A 100 -6.67 9.77 6.96
N THR A 101 -7.66 9.02 7.39
CA THR A 101 -7.57 8.28 8.65
C THR A 101 -6.53 7.18 8.51
N LEU A 102 -5.62 7.09 9.49
CA LEU A 102 -4.60 6.06 9.52
C LEU A 102 -5.13 4.83 10.23
N LYS A 103 -4.90 3.65 9.65
CA LYS A 103 -5.32 2.37 10.23
C LYS A 103 -4.26 1.29 10.06
N TYR A 104 -4.28 0.35 10.97
CA TYR A 104 -3.49 -0.89 10.90
C TYR A 104 -1.98 -0.64 10.84
N PRO A 105 -1.41 0.19 11.74
CA PRO A 105 0.04 0.33 11.79
C PRO A 105 0.67 -0.96 12.27
N GLU A 106 1.72 -1.41 11.58
CA GLU A 106 2.37 -2.67 11.94
C GLU A 106 3.86 -2.60 11.64
N VAL A 107 4.67 -3.02 12.62
CA VAL A 107 6.12 -3.07 12.48
C VAL A 107 6.54 -4.51 12.23
N GLY A 108 7.45 -4.71 11.27
CA GLY A 108 8.01 -6.00 10.97
C GLY A 108 7.25 -6.78 9.92
N LEU A 109 7.91 -7.80 9.40
CA LEU A 109 7.34 -8.66 8.37
C LEU A 109 6.32 -9.62 8.98
N LYS A 110 5.14 -9.69 8.36
CA LYS A 110 4.09 -10.63 8.70
C LYS A 110 4.02 -11.73 7.63
N ASN A 111 3.18 -12.74 7.84
CA ASN A 111 2.98 -13.76 6.82
C ASN A 111 2.08 -13.22 5.70
N GLU A 112 2.05 -13.94 4.58
CA GLU A 112 1.28 -13.49 3.41
C GLU A 112 -0.20 -13.32 3.74
N THR A 113 -0.75 -14.26 4.50
CA THR A 113 -2.18 -14.24 4.85
C THR A 113 -2.58 -12.93 5.51
N TYR A 114 -1.72 -12.42 6.39
CA TYR A 114 -1.98 -11.14 7.05
C TYR A 114 -2.22 -10.03 6.04
N TYR A 115 -1.37 -9.94 5.02
CA TYR A 115 -1.46 -8.85 4.06
C TYR A 115 -2.67 -8.98 3.14
N PHE A 116 -2.98 -10.19 2.68
CA PHE A 116 -4.16 -10.39 1.85
C PHE A 116 -5.45 -10.14 2.61
N GLU A 117 -5.51 -10.56 3.86
CA GLU A 117 -6.68 -10.28 4.70
C GLU A 117 -6.82 -8.79 4.99
N LEU A 118 -5.69 -8.08 5.15
CA LEU A 118 -5.72 -6.64 5.36
C LEU A 118 -6.29 -5.93 4.14
N ILE A 119 -5.87 -6.33 2.94
CA ILE A 119 -6.43 -5.78 1.71
C ILE A 119 -7.95 -6.00 1.68
N ASP A 120 -8.40 -7.19 2.04
CA ASP A 120 -9.84 -7.49 2.08
C ASP A 120 -10.59 -6.59 3.06
N LYS A 121 -10.01 -6.36 4.24
CA LYS A 121 -10.61 -5.45 5.22
C LYS A 121 -10.71 -4.03 4.68
N LEU A 122 -9.65 -3.56 4.03
CA LEU A 122 -9.64 -2.22 3.45
C LEU A 122 -10.66 -2.08 2.34
N ALA A 123 -10.89 -3.16 1.61
CA ALA A 123 -11.89 -3.19 0.55
C ALA A 123 -13.32 -3.31 1.07
N GLY A 124 -13.50 -3.47 2.39
CA GLY A 124 -14.82 -3.59 2.98
C GLY A 124 -15.42 -4.98 2.90
N LYS A 125 -14.59 -6.01 2.62
CA LYS A 125 -15.10 -7.38 2.44
C LYS A 125 -15.09 -8.21 3.71
N GLY A 126 -14.43 -7.74 4.75
CA GLY A 126 -14.28 -8.51 5.97
C GLY A 126 -13.34 -9.69 5.79
N SER A 127 -13.23 -10.53 6.82
CA SER A 127 -12.37 -11.70 6.78
C SER A 127 -13.00 -12.81 5.94
N PHE A 128 -12.18 -13.78 5.54
CA PHE A 128 -12.65 -14.94 4.82
C PHE A 128 -13.79 -15.65 5.55
N LEU A 129 -13.67 -15.79 6.87
CA LEU A 129 -14.72 -16.43 7.67
C LEU A 129 -16.02 -15.64 7.65
N SER A 130 -15.94 -14.32 7.76
CA SER A 130 -17.10 -13.46 7.64
C SER A 130 -17.84 -13.66 6.34
N ARG A 131 -17.08 -13.79 5.24
CA ARG A 131 -17.67 -13.96 3.92
C ARG A 131 -18.37 -15.31 3.77
N LEU A 132 -17.89 -16.33 4.46
CA LEU A 132 -18.52 -17.64 4.41
C LEU A 132 -19.92 -17.66 5.04
N PHE A 133 -20.17 -16.77 5.99
CA PHE A 133 -21.43 -16.73 6.71
C PHE A 133 -22.38 -15.65 6.21
N THR A 134 -22.01 -14.94 5.20
CA THR A 134 -22.86 -13.95 4.54
C THR A 134 -23.20 -14.39 3.13
#